data_26ded9161b95472948ac4ba40433a633
#
_entry.id   26ded9161b95472948ac4ba40433a633
#
_cell.length_a   1.000
_cell.length_b   1.000
_cell.length_c   1.000
_cell.angle_alpha   90.00
_cell.angle_beta   90.00
_cell.angle_gamma   90.00
#
_symmetry.space_group_name_H-M   'P 1'
#
loop_
_entity.id
_entity.type
_entity.pdbx_description
1 polymer ?
#
loop_
_entity_poly.entity_id
_entity_poly.type
_entity_poly.pdbx_seq_one_letter_code
_entity_poly.pdbx_strand_id
1 'polypeptide(L)'
;TKGSENKLAVYFTDEWKVTPKFKVFYGGRLEYYRMSADQISASRFKGFHIGNFNTYSTAEDGSIVTTAHSIEPAKVTKNKLNYAATLQLTYNLTNQFGLTADATIATRFPRISEYAGTGPTEEQYKRVTIPLIRGGIFYKNDWIDLSSMITYISKSNNIDQQNLTKPGTSEGKTVLLIYNIQTLGWTTSAEINPFKNFHMHALFTYQKPVYKNYNASVTFNDGQTMSVNANNMIVKEIPQVLIELDPKYDITKNLNAWLSFRYFGKTYANLQEALYFNGHWE
;
A
#
# COMPACT_ATOMS: atom_id res chain seq x y z
N THR A 1 6.68 21.87 -6.40
CA THR A 1 7.60 20.93 -7.09
C THR A 1 7.09 20.73 -8.51
N LYS A 2 7.92 21.02 -9.51
CA LYS A 2 7.62 20.71 -10.91
C LYS A 2 8.25 19.34 -11.23
N GLY A 3 7.54 18.50 -11.95
CA GLY A 3 8.07 17.22 -12.35
C GLY A 3 7.26 16.56 -13.46
N SER A 4 7.85 15.56 -14.11
CA SER A 4 7.23 14.75 -15.14
C SER A 4 7.50 13.28 -14.91
N GLU A 5 6.51 12.45 -15.20
CA GLU A 5 6.62 10.99 -15.25
C GLU A 5 6.26 10.49 -16.64
N ASN A 6 7.11 9.68 -17.21
CA ASN A 6 6.85 8.98 -18.46
C ASN A 6 6.94 7.47 -18.24
N LYS A 7 5.98 6.73 -18.78
CA LYS A 7 5.90 5.28 -18.66
C LYS A 7 5.66 4.66 -20.01
N LEU A 8 6.45 3.66 -20.34
CA LEU A 8 6.24 2.80 -21.52
C LEU A 8 6.21 1.35 -21.04
N ALA A 9 5.18 0.62 -21.38
CA ALA A 9 5.03 -0.76 -20.95
C ALA A 9 4.67 -1.69 -22.09
N VAL A 10 5.20 -2.90 -22.03
CA VAL A 10 4.80 -4.06 -22.83
C VAL A 10 4.31 -5.15 -21.89
N TYR A 11 3.31 -5.91 -22.33
CA TYR A 11 2.76 -7.02 -21.55
C TYR A 11 2.30 -8.13 -22.46
N PHE A 12 2.22 -9.33 -21.90
CA PHE A 12 1.60 -10.50 -22.50
C PHE A 12 0.83 -11.28 -21.46
N THR A 13 -0.20 -12.00 -21.88
CA THR A 13 -0.94 -12.99 -21.08
C THR A 13 -1.34 -14.15 -21.97
N ASP A 14 -1.37 -15.37 -21.41
CA ASP A 14 -1.82 -16.56 -22.11
C ASP A 14 -2.45 -17.57 -21.15
N GLU A 15 -3.36 -18.39 -21.63
CA GLU A 15 -3.99 -19.50 -20.92
C GLU A 15 -3.69 -20.82 -21.66
N TRP A 16 -3.02 -21.72 -20.98
CA TRP A 16 -2.73 -23.04 -21.49
C TRP A 16 -3.61 -24.10 -20.81
N LYS A 17 -4.46 -24.76 -21.59
CA LYS A 17 -5.24 -25.93 -21.16
C LYS A 17 -4.38 -27.19 -21.32
N VAL A 18 -3.60 -27.51 -20.28
CA VAL A 18 -2.68 -28.66 -20.28
C VAL A 18 -3.44 -29.97 -20.41
N THR A 19 -4.57 -30.08 -19.71
CA THR A 19 -5.55 -31.18 -19.81
C THR A 19 -6.96 -30.63 -19.65
N PRO A 20 -8.04 -31.41 -19.90
CA PRO A 20 -9.40 -30.95 -19.58
C PRO A 20 -9.63 -30.54 -18.14
N LYS A 21 -8.81 -31.06 -17.20
CA LYS A 21 -8.89 -30.76 -15.76
C LYS A 21 -7.87 -29.72 -15.30
N PHE A 22 -6.80 -29.48 -16.02
CA PHE A 22 -5.70 -28.64 -15.58
C PHE A 22 -5.43 -27.47 -16.54
N LYS A 23 -5.50 -26.27 -16.00
CA LYS A 23 -5.25 -25.02 -16.71
C LYS A 23 -4.14 -24.24 -16.01
N VAL A 24 -3.33 -23.59 -16.82
CA VAL A 24 -2.28 -22.67 -16.42
C VAL A 24 -2.51 -21.34 -17.10
N PHE A 25 -2.72 -20.28 -16.31
CA PHE A 25 -2.71 -18.91 -16.80
C PHE A 25 -1.39 -18.25 -16.38
N TYR A 26 -0.75 -17.57 -17.28
CA TYR A 26 0.49 -16.86 -16.99
C TYR A 26 0.58 -15.56 -17.77
N GLY A 27 1.35 -14.62 -17.21
CA GLY A 27 1.54 -13.34 -17.85
C GLY A 27 2.72 -12.58 -17.29
N GLY A 28 3.16 -11.60 -18.05
CA GLY A 28 4.25 -10.74 -17.69
C GLY A 28 4.09 -9.32 -18.21
N ARG A 29 4.67 -8.37 -17.52
CA ARG A 29 4.74 -6.96 -17.90
C ARG A 29 6.12 -6.42 -17.61
N LEU A 30 6.68 -5.67 -18.54
CA LEU A 30 7.85 -4.83 -18.36
C LEU A 30 7.45 -3.38 -18.59
N GLU A 31 7.86 -2.49 -17.70
CA GLU A 31 7.57 -1.07 -17.77
C GLU A 31 8.86 -0.26 -17.59
N TYR A 32 9.23 0.50 -18.60
CA TYR A 32 10.23 1.53 -18.46
C TYR A 32 9.60 2.77 -17.84
N TYR A 33 10.16 3.20 -16.72
CA TYR A 33 9.73 4.35 -15.95
C TYR A 33 10.82 5.40 -15.93
N ARG A 34 10.48 6.61 -16.36
CA ARG A 34 11.34 7.79 -16.27
C ARG A 34 10.64 8.87 -15.48
N MET A 35 11.31 9.33 -14.44
CA MET A 35 10.88 10.45 -13.62
C MET A 35 11.91 11.58 -13.72
N SER A 36 11.44 12.81 -13.82
CA SER A 36 12.25 14.01 -13.68
C SER A 36 11.52 14.97 -12.75
N ALA A 37 12.16 15.41 -11.69
CA ALA A 37 11.59 16.32 -10.70
C ALA A 37 12.61 17.34 -10.26
N ASP A 38 12.13 18.55 -9.96
CA ASP A 38 12.92 19.58 -9.30
C ASP A 38 12.96 19.25 -7.81
N GLN A 39 14.16 19.09 -7.27
CA GLN A 39 14.38 18.73 -5.88
C GLN A 39 15.00 19.92 -5.13
N ILE A 40 14.40 20.27 -4.00
CA ILE A 40 14.92 21.29 -3.10
C ILE A 40 15.40 20.59 -1.83
N SER A 41 16.66 20.78 -1.49
CA SER A 41 17.17 20.29 -0.21
C SER A 41 16.58 21.14 0.93
N ALA A 42 15.63 20.58 1.66
CA ALA A 42 15.00 21.21 2.83
C ALA A 42 15.97 21.46 4.00
N SER A 43 17.19 20.92 3.96
CA SER A 43 18.17 21.03 5.03
C SER A 43 18.81 22.43 5.14
N ARG A 44 18.65 23.27 4.15
CA ARG A 44 19.32 24.60 4.12
C ARG A 44 18.46 25.76 4.59
N PHE A 45 17.12 25.66 4.54
CA PHE A 45 16.26 26.81 4.87
C PHE A 45 14.96 26.37 5.57
N LYS A 46 14.57 27.05 6.63
CA LYS A 46 13.31 26.88 7.35
C LYS A 46 12.07 27.43 6.60
N GLY A 47 12.19 27.69 5.30
CA GLY A 47 11.10 28.20 4.47
C GLY A 47 11.28 27.77 3.01
N PHE A 48 10.18 27.46 2.35
CA PHE A 48 10.17 26.99 0.96
C PHE A 48 10.19 28.16 -0.03
N HIS A 49 11.30 28.85 -0.17
CA HIS A 49 11.48 29.86 -1.20
C HIS A 49 12.41 29.34 -2.30
N ILE A 50 11.88 29.21 -3.52
CA ILE A 50 12.66 28.96 -4.72
C ILE A 50 12.90 30.32 -5.39
N GLY A 51 14.09 30.54 -5.90
CA GLY A 51 14.50 31.77 -6.54
C GLY A 51 15.24 32.70 -5.58
N ASN A 52 15.25 33.98 -5.92
CA ASN A 52 15.97 35.01 -5.17
C ASN A 52 15.12 35.51 -4.00
N PHE A 53 15.67 35.48 -2.80
CA PHE A 53 15.05 36.08 -1.62
C PHE A 53 16.11 36.62 -0.67
N ASN A 54 15.72 37.57 0.19
CA ASN A 54 16.58 38.17 1.19
C ASN A 54 16.19 37.67 2.60
N THR A 55 17.17 37.39 3.43
CA THR A 55 17.00 37.28 4.87
C THR A 55 17.56 38.55 5.55
N TYR A 56 16.93 38.93 6.66
CA TYR A 56 17.29 40.10 7.45
C TYR A 56 17.71 39.65 8.83
N SER A 57 18.82 40.16 9.32
CA SER A 57 19.28 39.97 10.70
C SER A 57 19.71 41.33 11.27
N THR A 58 19.66 41.48 12.58
CA THR A 58 20.16 42.67 13.26
C THR A 58 21.60 42.43 13.69
N ALA A 59 22.51 43.27 13.31
CA ALA A 59 23.90 43.26 13.77
C ALA A 59 24.00 43.77 15.22
N GLU A 60 25.15 43.59 15.86
CA GLU A 60 25.39 44.03 17.25
C GLU A 60 25.23 45.54 17.44
N ASP A 61 25.45 46.32 16.40
CA ASP A 61 25.32 47.80 16.39
C ASP A 61 23.85 48.23 16.13
N GLY A 62 22.90 47.30 16.00
CA GLY A 62 21.49 47.58 15.73
C GLY A 62 21.18 47.79 14.23
N SER A 63 22.14 47.73 13.35
CA SER A 63 21.91 47.84 11.90
C SER A 63 21.28 46.56 11.33
N ILE A 64 20.49 46.74 10.24
CA ILE A 64 19.87 45.58 9.55
C ILE A 64 20.84 45.09 8.46
N VAL A 65 21.29 43.88 8.65
CA VAL A 65 22.08 43.13 7.63
C VAL A 65 21.14 42.38 6.73
N THR A 66 21.20 42.68 5.44
CA THR A 66 20.45 41.97 4.39
C THR A 66 21.35 40.96 3.72
N THR A 67 20.98 39.70 3.77
CA THR A 67 21.68 38.61 3.06
C THR A 67 20.83 38.15 1.90
N ALA A 68 21.32 38.30 0.67
CA ALA A 68 20.68 37.81 -0.54
C ALA A 68 20.95 36.30 -0.72
N HIS A 69 19.92 35.57 -1.02
CA HIS A 69 19.99 34.14 -1.31
C HIS A 69 19.40 33.85 -2.70
N SER A 70 19.98 32.88 -3.39
CA SER A 70 19.43 32.32 -4.62
C SER A 70 19.41 30.80 -4.47
N ILE A 71 18.22 30.20 -4.63
CA ILE A 71 18.04 28.77 -4.58
C ILE A 71 17.53 28.30 -5.92
N GLU A 72 18.39 27.57 -6.62
CA GLU A 72 18.03 26.85 -7.83
C GLU A 72 17.66 25.41 -7.47
N PRO A 73 16.51 24.91 -7.95
CA PRO A 73 16.15 23.52 -7.72
C PRO A 73 17.11 22.59 -8.46
N ALA A 74 17.65 21.60 -7.77
CA ALA A 74 18.40 20.53 -8.41
C ALA A 74 17.43 19.64 -9.22
N LYS A 75 17.69 19.48 -10.51
CA LYS A 75 16.90 18.58 -11.34
C LYS A 75 17.39 17.13 -11.15
N VAL A 76 16.53 16.29 -10.62
CA VAL A 76 16.79 14.87 -10.44
C VAL A 76 16.04 14.08 -11.50
N THR A 77 16.77 13.29 -12.27
CA THR A 77 16.17 12.37 -13.26
C THR A 77 16.52 10.93 -12.89
N LYS A 78 15.51 10.08 -12.78
CA LYS A 78 15.67 8.64 -12.50
C LYS A 78 14.99 7.84 -13.60
N ASN A 79 15.71 6.82 -14.09
CA ASN A 79 15.22 5.86 -15.08
C ASN A 79 15.25 4.48 -14.44
N LYS A 80 14.15 3.76 -14.50
CA LYS A 80 14.05 2.44 -13.85
C LYS A 80 13.16 1.51 -14.66
N LEU A 81 13.37 0.22 -14.48
CA LEU A 81 12.55 -0.84 -15.06
C LEU A 81 11.70 -1.47 -13.96
N ASN A 82 10.37 -1.37 -14.09
CA ASN A 82 9.42 -2.12 -13.30
C ASN A 82 9.03 -3.40 -14.03
N TYR A 83 8.66 -4.42 -13.28
CA TYR A 83 8.13 -5.65 -13.83
C TYR A 83 6.98 -6.19 -12.99
N ALA A 84 6.14 -6.96 -13.64
CA ALA A 84 5.14 -7.80 -12.99
C ALA A 84 5.11 -9.15 -13.69
N ALA A 85 4.86 -10.21 -12.94
CA ALA A 85 4.62 -11.54 -13.47
C ALA A 85 3.52 -12.22 -12.66
N THR A 86 2.71 -13.04 -13.30
CA THR A 86 1.66 -13.83 -12.68
C THR A 86 1.67 -15.25 -13.21
N LEU A 87 1.37 -16.19 -12.34
CA LEU A 87 1.13 -17.59 -12.64
C LEU A 87 -0.09 -18.03 -11.84
N GLN A 88 -1.10 -18.58 -12.51
CA GLN A 88 -2.26 -19.17 -11.87
C GLN A 88 -2.44 -20.60 -12.36
N LEU A 89 -2.67 -21.50 -11.43
CA LEU A 89 -2.91 -22.90 -11.65
C LEU A 89 -4.34 -23.21 -11.22
N THR A 90 -5.10 -23.91 -12.05
CA THR A 90 -6.46 -24.36 -11.73
C THR A 90 -6.56 -25.84 -12.05
N TYR A 91 -7.00 -26.62 -11.06
CA TYR A 91 -7.20 -28.07 -11.21
C TYR A 91 -8.62 -28.48 -10.81
N ASN A 92 -9.40 -28.93 -11.77
CA ASN A 92 -10.76 -29.43 -11.58
C ASN A 92 -10.70 -30.89 -11.12
N LEU A 93 -11.01 -31.15 -9.84
CA LEU A 93 -11.16 -32.50 -9.29
C LEU A 93 -12.42 -33.17 -9.83
N THR A 94 -13.51 -32.43 -9.85
CA THR A 94 -14.80 -32.77 -10.43
C THR A 94 -15.30 -31.63 -11.34
N ASN A 95 -16.47 -31.77 -11.94
CA ASN A 95 -17.11 -30.67 -12.70
C ASN A 95 -17.53 -29.50 -11.80
N GLN A 96 -17.65 -29.71 -10.49
CA GLN A 96 -18.14 -28.72 -9.52
C GLN A 96 -17.05 -28.26 -8.55
N PHE A 97 -16.04 -29.07 -8.27
CA PHE A 97 -15.03 -28.81 -7.23
C PHE A 97 -13.63 -28.82 -7.81
N GLY A 98 -12.82 -27.87 -7.39
CA GLY A 98 -11.44 -27.79 -7.81
C GLY A 98 -10.54 -27.04 -6.84
N LEU A 99 -9.27 -27.00 -7.20
CA LEU A 99 -8.19 -26.32 -6.50
C LEU A 99 -7.67 -25.18 -7.36
N THR A 100 -7.27 -24.10 -6.73
CA THR A 100 -6.58 -23.00 -7.39
C THR A 100 -5.38 -22.55 -6.58
N ALA A 101 -4.32 -22.17 -7.26
CA ALA A 101 -3.16 -21.53 -6.66
C ALA A 101 -2.67 -20.45 -7.59
N ASP A 102 -2.26 -19.30 -7.05
CA ASP A 102 -1.63 -18.26 -7.83
C ASP A 102 -0.45 -17.63 -7.12
N ALA A 103 0.52 -17.20 -7.92
CA ALA A 103 1.65 -16.41 -7.49
C ALA A 103 1.80 -15.22 -8.41
N THR A 104 1.88 -14.04 -7.82
CA THR A 104 2.08 -12.78 -8.54
C THR A 104 3.21 -12.01 -7.88
N ILE A 105 4.07 -11.40 -8.69
CA ILE A 105 5.02 -10.41 -8.24
C ILE A 105 4.81 -9.14 -9.04
N ALA A 106 4.69 -8.01 -8.36
CA ALA A 106 4.62 -6.70 -8.99
C ALA A 106 5.64 -5.77 -8.37
N THR A 107 6.18 -4.87 -9.17
CA THR A 107 7.13 -3.88 -8.72
C THR A 107 6.72 -2.48 -9.15
N ARG A 108 7.07 -1.49 -8.32
CA ARG A 108 6.97 -0.08 -8.68
C ARG A 108 8.10 0.71 -8.08
N PHE A 109 8.44 1.84 -8.69
CA PHE A 109 9.25 2.86 -8.06
C PHE A 109 8.37 3.89 -7.37
N PRO A 110 8.89 4.58 -6.33
CA PRO A 110 8.21 5.67 -5.67
C PRO A 110 7.77 6.74 -6.67
N ARG A 111 6.63 7.37 -6.42
CA ARG A 111 6.08 8.47 -7.24
C ARG A 111 6.79 9.78 -6.92
N ILE A 112 6.65 10.78 -7.79
CA ILE A 112 7.18 12.13 -7.55
C ILE A 112 6.70 12.69 -6.20
N SER A 113 5.44 12.46 -5.83
CA SER A 113 4.89 12.91 -4.55
C SER A 113 5.55 12.29 -3.32
N GLU A 114 6.07 11.07 -3.45
CA GLU A 114 6.81 10.38 -2.40
C GLU A 114 8.25 10.91 -2.26
N TYR A 115 8.69 11.72 -3.20
CA TYR A 115 10.00 12.39 -3.21
C TYR A 115 9.93 13.83 -2.74
N ALA A 116 8.76 14.44 -2.75
CA ALA A 116 8.61 15.85 -2.46
C ALA A 116 8.92 16.14 -0.98
N GLY A 117 9.91 16.92 -0.71
CA GLY A 117 10.14 17.56 0.58
C GLY A 117 11.46 17.26 1.27
N THR A 118 11.99 16.05 1.27
CA THR A 118 13.16 15.70 2.10
C THR A 118 14.40 15.25 1.34
N GLY A 119 14.36 15.27 0.01
CA GLY A 119 15.50 14.83 -0.81
C GLY A 119 15.94 13.41 -0.44
N PRO A 120 15.18 12.37 -0.84
CA PRO A 120 15.50 11.02 -0.48
C PRO A 120 16.91 10.64 -0.96
N THR A 121 17.65 9.96 -0.11
CA THR A 121 18.94 9.39 -0.47
C THR A 121 18.77 8.28 -1.52
N GLU A 122 19.85 7.84 -2.17
CA GLU A 122 19.79 6.69 -3.11
C GLU A 122 19.18 5.44 -2.47
N GLU A 123 19.36 5.23 -1.17
CA GLU A 123 18.76 4.11 -0.44
C GLU A 123 17.24 4.21 -0.34
N GLN A 124 16.69 5.41 -0.34
CA GLN A 124 15.25 5.67 -0.27
C GLN A 124 14.56 5.46 -1.62
N TYR A 125 15.32 5.41 -2.73
CA TYR A 125 14.82 5.11 -4.06
C TYR A 125 14.72 3.60 -4.34
N LYS A 126 14.52 2.80 -3.31
CA LYS A 126 14.33 1.36 -3.49
C LYS A 126 13.01 1.04 -4.18
N ARG A 127 13.08 0.03 -5.03
CA ARG A 127 11.88 -0.53 -5.67
C ARG A 127 10.95 -1.12 -4.61
N VAL A 128 9.69 -0.73 -4.64
CA VAL A 128 8.63 -1.44 -3.91
C VAL A 128 8.34 -2.73 -4.65
N THR A 129 8.44 -3.86 -3.95
CA THR A 129 8.14 -5.19 -4.48
C THR A 129 6.98 -5.78 -3.71
N ILE A 130 6.01 -6.32 -4.44
CA ILE A 130 4.77 -6.87 -3.90
C ILE A 130 4.60 -8.30 -4.41
N PRO A 131 5.24 -9.30 -3.76
CA PRO A 131 4.89 -10.70 -3.96
C PRO A 131 3.56 -11.02 -3.30
N LEU A 132 2.73 -11.78 -3.99
CA LEU A 132 1.47 -12.33 -3.53
C LEU A 132 1.43 -13.81 -3.90
N ILE A 133 1.06 -14.66 -2.94
CA ILE A 133 0.83 -16.09 -3.15
C ILE A 133 -0.53 -16.41 -2.54
N ARG A 134 -1.37 -17.09 -3.30
CA ARG A 134 -2.68 -17.57 -2.84
C ARG A 134 -2.85 -19.04 -3.20
N GLY A 135 -3.59 -19.72 -2.37
CA GLY A 135 -4.02 -21.10 -2.65
C GLY A 135 -5.33 -21.39 -1.97
N GLY A 136 -6.17 -22.16 -2.63
CA GLY A 136 -7.49 -22.46 -2.10
C GLY A 136 -8.29 -23.42 -2.93
N ILE A 137 -9.56 -23.46 -2.60
CA ILE A 137 -10.57 -24.31 -3.21
C ILE A 137 -11.67 -23.47 -3.85
N PHE A 138 -12.32 -24.03 -4.83
CA PHE A 138 -13.57 -23.48 -5.35
C PHE A 138 -14.60 -24.61 -5.52
N TYR A 139 -15.86 -24.24 -5.38
CA TYR A 139 -17.00 -25.10 -5.62
C TYR A 139 -18.07 -24.33 -6.38
N LYS A 140 -18.61 -24.93 -7.43
CA LYS A 140 -19.63 -24.31 -8.27
C LYS A 140 -20.70 -25.32 -8.66
N ASN A 141 -21.95 -24.93 -8.45
CA ASN A 141 -23.12 -25.64 -8.99
C ASN A 141 -24.17 -24.59 -9.45
N ASP A 142 -25.41 -25.02 -9.69
CA ASP A 142 -26.45 -24.18 -10.25
C ASP A 142 -26.90 -23.04 -9.32
N TRP A 143 -26.68 -23.16 -8.01
CA TRP A 143 -27.18 -22.20 -7.02
C TRP A 143 -26.07 -21.54 -6.17
N ILE A 144 -24.84 -22.04 -6.20
CA ILE A 144 -23.72 -21.44 -5.47
C ILE A 144 -22.43 -21.50 -6.28
N ASP A 145 -21.69 -20.38 -6.28
CA ASP A 145 -20.30 -20.27 -6.73
C ASP A 145 -19.47 -19.83 -5.52
N LEU A 146 -18.69 -20.72 -4.94
CA LEU A 146 -17.93 -20.51 -3.72
C LEU A 146 -16.45 -20.59 -3.99
N SER A 147 -15.68 -19.67 -3.45
CA SER A 147 -14.22 -19.75 -3.38
C SER A 147 -13.72 -19.48 -1.97
N SER A 148 -12.68 -20.18 -1.56
CA SER A 148 -12.04 -19.98 -0.27
C SER A 148 -10.52 -20.09 -0.42
N MET A 149 -9.80 -19.01 -0.06
CA MET A 149 -8.38 -18.86 -0.35
C MET A 149 -7.59 -18.38 0.85
N ILE A 150 -6.45 -18.98 1.08
CA ILE A 150 -5.42 -18.45 1.97
C ILE A 150 -4.47 -17.59 1.13
N THR A 151 -4.12 -16.41 1.65
CA THR A 151 -3.32 -15.40 0.95
C THR A 151 -2.13 -15.00 1.80
N TYR A 152 -0.97 -14.98 1.21
CA TYR A 152 0.20 -14.29 1.74
C TYR A 152 0.60 -13.18 0.79
N ILE A 153 0.69 -11.96 1.30
CA ILE A 153 1.17 -10.79 0.56
C ILE A 153 2.23 -10.06 1.37
N SER A 154 3.26 -9.61 0.70
CA SER A 154 4.27 -8.73 1.28
C SER A 154 4.42 -7.47 0.43
N LYS A 155 4.65 -6.34 1.07
CA LYS A 155 4.96 -5.07 0.39
C LYS A 155 6.22 -4.50 1.01
N SER A 156 7.30 -4.49 0.24
CA SER A 156 8.61 -4.01 0.70
C SER A 156 8.82 -2.53 0.43
N ASN A 157 9.77 -1.94 1.15
CA ASN A 157 10.26 -0.58 0.94
C ASN A 157 9.16 0.48 0.94
N ASN A 158 8.18 0.37 1.84
CA ASN A 158 7.27 1.47 2.13
C ASN A 158 8.05 2.59 2.82
N ILE A 159 7.68 3.82 2.55
CA ILE A 159 8.31 5.01 3.12
C ILE A 159 7.29 5.69 4.03
N ASP A 160 7.71 6.04 5.24
CA ASP A 160 6.94 6.85 6.19
C ASP A 160 7.87 7.89 6.85
N GLN A 161 7.30 8.96 7.35
CA GLN A 161 8.01 9.99 8.09
C GLN A 161 7.41 10.09 9.48
N GLN A 162 8.26 9.99 10.49
CA GLN A 162 7.86 10.16 11.89
C GLN A 162 8.59 11.34 12.51
N ASN A 163 7.84 12.19 13.20
CA ASN A 163 8.43 13.25 14.02
C ASN A 163 8.58 12.76 15.45
N LEU A 164 9.82 12.57 15.89
CA LEU A 164 10.15 12.15 17.24
C LEU A 164 10.45 13.39 18.06
N THR A 165 9.56 13.70 19.00
CA THR A 165 9.66 14.88 19.87
C THR A 165 10.28 14.48 21.20
N LYS A 166 11.24 15.28 21.67
CA LYS A 166 11.88 15.10 22.95
C LYS A 166 10.88 15.33 24.09
N PRO A 167 10.75 14.41 25.06
CA PRO A 167 9.81 14.55 26.16
C PRO A 167 10.00 15.85 26.94
N GLY A 168 8.88 16.53 27.23
CA GLY A 168 8.89 17.79 27.98
C GLY A 168 9.37 19.02 27.22
N THR A 169 9.59 18.91 25.90
CA THR A 169 10.03 20.02 25.05
C THR A 169 9.24 20.06 23.74
N SER A 170 9.42 21.14 22.97
CA SER A 170 8.94 21.25 21.57
C SER A 170 9.99 20.82 20.55
N GLU A 171 11.17 20.39 20.97
CA GLU A 171 12.23 19.96 20.08
C GLU A 171 11.86 18.61 19.44
N GLY A 172 11.75 18.60 18.10
CA GLY A 172 11.41 17.41 17.32
C GLY A 172 12.39 17.20 16.17
N LYS A 173 12.65 15.93 15.86
CA LYS A 173 13.42 15.55 14.67
C LYS A 173 12.59 14.59 13.82
N THR A 174 12.50 14.89 12.52
CA THR A 174 11.84 14.03 11.57
C THR A 174 12.81 12.93 11.12
N VAL A 175 12.35 11.69 11.22
CA VAL A 175 13.05 10.50 10.67
C VAL A 175 12.29 9.91 9.53
N LEU A 176 13.00 9.47 8.53
CA LEU A 176 12.45 8.69 7.43
C LEU A 176 12.61 7.20 7.76
N LEU A 177 11.50 6.47 7.65
CA LEU A 177 11.47 5.02 7.85
C LEU A 177 11.27 4.34 6.50
N ILE A 178 12.05 3.29 6.28
CA ILE A 178 11.83 2.33 5.19
C ILE A 178 11.43 1.01 5.82
N TYR A 179 10.21 0.57 5.58
CA TYR A 179 9.64 -0.59 6.25
C TYR A 179 8.89 -1.50 5.26
N ASN A 180 8.53 -2.68 5.73
CA ASN A 180 7.74 -3.64 4.98
C ASN A 180 6.41 -3.90 5.67
N ILE A 181 5.42 -4.37 4.92
CA ILE A 181 4.18 -4.92 5.44
C ILE A 181 4.07 -6.36 4.98
N GLN A 182 3.73 -7.27 5.89
CA GLN A 182 3.42 -8.65 5.58
C GLN A 182 2.02 -8.96 6.07
N THR A 183 1.23 -9.60 5.23
CA THR A 183 -0.16 -9.96 5.55
C THR A 183 -0.37 -11.42 5.25
N LEU A 184 -0.83 -12.17 6.26
CA LEU A 184 -1.46 -13.47 6.09
C LEU A 184 -2.96 -13.26 6.19
N GLY A 185 -3.70 -13.79 5.25
CA GLY A 185 -5.15 -13.63 5.18
C GLY A 185 -5.85 -14.90 4.73
N TRP A 186 -7.15 -14.91 4.98
CA TRP A 186 -8.09 -15.90 4.48
C TRP A 186 -9.33 -15.17 3.98
N THR A 187 -9.73 -15.46 2.73
CA THR A 187 -10.90 -14.86 2.10
C THR A 187 -11.81 -15.97 1.58
N THR A 188 -13.08 -15.90 1.90
CA THR A 188 -14.13 -16.75 1.33
C THR A 188 -15.16 -15.85 0.68
N SER A 189 -15.45 -16.11 -0.59
CA SER A 189 -16.46 -15.40 -1.38
C SER A 189 -17.49 -16.40 -1.90
N ALA A 190 -18.76 -16.03 -1.86
CA ALA A 190 -19.85 -16.83 -2.38
C ALA A 190 -20.86 -15.98 -3.15
N GLU A 191 -21.22 -16.45 -4.36
CA GLU A 191 -22.40 -16.01 -5.10
C GLU A 191 -23.49 -17.07 -4.91
N ILE A 192 -24.63 -16.69 -4.34
CA ILE A 192 -25.67 -17.61 -3.90
C ILE A 192 -26.99 -17.25 -4.59
N ASN A 193 -27.53 -18.21 -5.35
CA ASN A 193 -28.77 -18.06 -6.13
C ASN A 193 -29.70 -19.26 -5.85
N PRO A 194 -30.22 -19.43 -4.62
CA PRO A 194 -30.88 -20.68 -4.18
C PRO A 194 -32.25 -20.91 -4.86
N PHE A 195 -32.85 -19.82 -5.36
CA PHE A 195 -34.10 -19.86 -6.12
C PHE A 195 -34.17 -18.67 -7.08
N LYS A 196 -35.11 -18.77 -8.01
CA LYS A 196 -35.34 -17.71 -9.03
C LYS A 196 -35.57 -16.36 -8.37
N ASN A 197 -34.98 -15.32 -8.93
CA ASN A 197 -35.10 -13.92 -8.51
C ASN A 197 -34.35 -13.53 -7.22
N PHE A 198 -33.72 -14.47 -6.51
CA PHE A 198 -32.86 -14.14 -5.36
C PHE A 198 -31.40 -14.33 -5.69
N HIS A 199 -30.61 -13.31 -5.39
CA HIS A 199 -29.15 -13.28 -5.56
C HIS A 199 -28.52 -12.75 -4.28
N MET A 200 -27.46 -13.35 -3.83
CA MET A 200 -26.70 -12.85 -2.69
C MET A 200 -25.21 -13.00 -2.96
N HIS A 201 -24.48 -11.88 -2.88
CA HIS A 201 -23.03 -11.90 -2.73
C HIS A 201 -22.70 -11.94 -1.23
N ALA A 202 -21.78 -12.80 -0.86
CA ALA A 202 -21.26 -12.90 0.51
C ALA A 202 -19.73 -12.94 0.46
N LEU A 203 -19.08 -12.10 1.25
CA LEU A 203 -17.63 -12.05 1.39
C LEU A 203 -17.25 -12.07 2.87
N PHE A 204 -16.33 -12.94 3.21
CA PHE A 204 -15.64 -12.96 4.50
C PHE A 204 -14.15 -12.82 4.27
N THR A 205 -13.50 -11.90 4.96
CA THR A 205 -12.04 -11.76 4.96
C THR A 205 -11.53 -11.67 6.39
N TYR A 206 -10.57 -12.52 6.70
CA TYR A 206 -9.70 -12.37 7.85
C TYR A 206 -8.29 -12.05 7.37
N GLN A 207 -7.65 -11.03 7.96
CA GLN A 207 -6.29 -10.65 7.61
C GLN A 207 -5.51 -10.17 8.83
N LYS A 208 -4.21 -10.49 8.82
CA LYS A 208 -3.27 -10.03 9.84
C LYS A 208 -2.10 -9.30 9.19
N PRO A 209 -2.27 -8.01 8.85
CA PRO A 209 -1.19 -7.18 8.34
C PRO A 209 -0.27 -6.76 9.49
N VAL A 210 1.04 -6.99 9.35
CA VAL A 210 2.03 -6.62 10.35
C VAL A 210 3.16 -5.78 9.74
N TYR A 211 3.64 -4.82 10.51
CA TYR A 211 4.85 -4.07 10.17
C TYR A 211 6.09 -4.96 10.31
N LYS A 212 7.04 -4.81 9.38
CA LYS A 212 8.37 -5.42 9.45
C LYS A 212 9.42 -4.35 9.18
N ASN A 213 10.50 -4.38 9.96
CA ASN A 213 11.58 -3.40 9.92
C ASN A 213 11.10 -1.95 10.19
N TYR A 214 10.00 -1.79 10.94
CA TYR A 214 9.49 -0.47 11.30
C TYR A 214 10.16 0.00 12.59
N ASN A 215 11.38 0.50 12.48
CA ASN A 215 12.16 1.02 13.58
C ASN A 215 13.07 2.17 13.12
N ALA A 216 13.19 3.18 13.95
CA ALA A 216 14.14 4.27 13.78
C ALA A 216 14.47 4.91 15.11
N SER A 217 15.60 5.60 15.18
CA SER A 217 16.00 6.38 16.35
C SER A 217 16.64 7.69 15.93
N VAL A 218 16.54 8.69 16.81
CA VAL A 218 17.26 9.96 16.69
C VAL A 218 17.94 10.27 18.01
N THR A 219 19.13 10.84 17.93
CA THR A 219 19.84 11.40 19.08
C THR A 219 19.78 12.93 19.00
N PHE A 220 19.39 13.57 20.09
CA PHE A 220 19.37 15.01 20.24
C PHE A 220 20.76 15.53 20.65
N ASN A 221 20.94 16.86 20.60
CA ASN A 221 22.25 17.47 20.84
C ASN A 221 22.77 17.26 22.28
N ASP A 222 21.88 17.03 23.22
CA ASP A 222 22.20 16.69 24.62
C ASP A 222 22.51 15.20 24.86
N GLY A 223 22.57 14.39 23.79
CA GLY A 223 22.81 12.95 23.85
C GLY A 223 21.57 12.09 24.14
N GLN A 224 20.38 12.68 24.39
CA GLN A 224 19.17 11.93 24.61
C GLN A 224 18.72 11.26 23.30
N THR A 225 18.39 9.96 23.34
CA THR A 225 17.93 9.21 22.19
C THR A 225 16.44 8.88 22.31
N MET A 226 15.69 9.17 21.23
CA MET A 226 14.31 8.76 21.07
C MET A 226 14.20 7.73 19.96
N SER A 227 13.33 6.74 20.12
CA SER A 227 13.12 5.69 19.12
C SER A 227 11.65 5.42 18.91
N VAL A 228 11.32 4.99 17.71
CA VAL A 228 10.05 4.36 17.35
C VAL A 228 10.32 2.92 16.94
N ASN A 229 9.53 2.00 17.44
CA ASN A 229 9.57 0.59 17.06
C ASN A 229 8.15 0.04 17.03
N ALA A 230 7.68 -0.27 15.83
CA ALA A 230 6.40 -0.95 15.61
C ALA A 230 6.62 -2.30 14.88
N ASN A 231 7.83 -2.86 14.97
CA ASN A 231 8.14 -4.13 14.33
C ASN A 231 7.26 -5.26 14.88
N ASN A 232 6.62 -6.03 14.00
CA ASN A 232 5.62 -7.06 14.28
C ASN A 232 4.28 -6.58 14.87
N MET A 233 4.07 -5.27 15.05
CA MET A 233 2.76 -4.72 15.40
C MET A 233 1.80 -4.78 14.21
N ILE A 234 0.50 -4.82 14.49
CA ILE A 234 -0.54 -4.81 13.45
C ILE A 234 -0.57 -3.43 12.78
N VAL A 235 -0.73 -3.44 11.48
CA VAL A 235 -0.83 -2.20 10.70
C VAL A 235 -2.10 -1.44 11.12
N LYS A 236 -1.91 -0.17 11.51
CA LYS A 236 -3.03 0.70 11.91
C LYS A 236 -4.00 0.96 10.75
N GLU A 237 -5.23 1.29 11.10
CA GLU A 237 -6.30 1.68 10.18
C GLU A 237 -6.71 0.59 9.17
N ILE A 238 -6.34 -0.67 9.43
CA ILE A 238 -6.74 -1.83 8.62
C ILE A 238 -7.54 -2.79 9.50
N PRO A 239 -8.82 -3.03 9.21
CA PRO A 239 -9.62 -4.00 9.95
C PRO A 239 -9.11 -5.42 9.69
N GLN A 240 -9.08 -6.24 10.75
CA GLN A 240 -8.63 -7.62 10.64
C GLN A 240 -9.74 -8.56 10.11
N VAL A 241 -10.98 -8.18 10.29
CA VAL A 241 -12.16 -8.92 9.81
C VAL A 241 -12.99 -7.98 8.96
N LEU A 242 -13.41 -8.47 7.81
CA LEU A 242 -14.38 -7.84 6.93
C LEU A 242 -15.44 -8.86 6.58
N ILE A 243 -16.72 -8.46 6.66
CA ILE A 243 -17.85 -9.25 6.16
C ILE A 243 -18.68 -8.35 5.27
N GLU A 244 -19.05 -8.85 4.10
CA GLU A 244 -20.00 -8.19 3.21
C GLU A 244 -21.11 -9.16 2.87
N LEU A 245 -22.36 -8.69 2.92
CA LEU A 245 -23.55 -9.44 2.55
C LEU A 245 -24.44 -8.53 1.72
N ASP A 246 -24.61 -8.85 0.46
CA ASP A 246 -25.37 -8.05 -0.50
C ASP A 246 -26.56 -8.87 -1.09
N PRO A 247 -27.64 -9.10 -0.32
CA PRO A 247 -28.84 -9.75 -0.83
C PRO A 247 -29.58 -8.82 -1.81
N LYS A 248 -30.03 -9.41 -2.91
CA LYS A 248 -30.85 -8.78 -3.94
C LYS A 248 -32.02 -9.67 -4.28
N TYR A 249 -33.22 -9.08 -4.42
CA TYR A 249 -34.42 -9.76 -4.87
C TYR A 249 -35.08 -9.02 -6.05
N ASP A 250 -35.28 -9.71 -7.16
CA ASP A 250 -35.96 -9.21 -8.33
C ASP A 250 -37.48 -9.42 -8.17
N ILE A 251 -38.22 -8.37 -7.73
CA ILE A 251 -39.65 -8.40 -7.45
C ILE A 251 -40.40 -8.58 -8.75
N THR A 252 -40.03 -7.84 -9.79
CA THR A 252 -40.52 -7.94 -11.16
C THR A 252 -39.35 -7.82 -12.14
N LYS A 253 -39.63 -7.94 -13.46
CA LYS A 253 -38.62 -7.72 -14.49
C LYS A 253 -38.00 -6.32 -14.46
N ASN A 254 -38.71 -5.32 -13.91
CA ASN A 254 -38.31 -3.91 -13.93
C ASN A 254 -38.10 -3.34 -12.51
N LEU A 255 -38.33 -4.14 -11.47
CA LEU A 255 -38.23 -3.68 -10.08
C LEU A 255 -37.44 -4.70 -9.27
N ASN A 256 -36.39 -4.24 -8.62
CA ASN A 256 -35.61 -5.04 -7.67
C ASN A 256 -35.43 -4.29 -6.35
N ALA A 257 -35.18 -5.04 -5.29
CA ALA A 257 -34.76 -4.54 -3.98
C ALA A 257 -33.41 -5.17 -3.66
N TRP A 258 -32.52 -4.38 -3.10
CA TRP A 258 -31.22 -4.85 -2.63
C TRP A 258 -30.85 -4.15 -1.32
N LEU A 259 -30.03 -4.85 -0.53
CA LEU A 259 -29.46 -4.34 0.70
C LEU A 259 -27.96 -4.62 0.67
N SER A 260 -27.19 -3.86 1.42
CA SER A 260 -25.76 -4.09 1.60
C SER A 260 -25.44 -3.97 3.07
N PHE A 261 -24.84 -4.99 3.63
CA PHE A 261 -24.38 -5.03 5.02
C PHE A 261 -22.87 -5.22 5.04
N ARG A 262 -22.17 -4.36 5.76
CA ARG A 262 -20.72 -4.44 5.91
C ARG A 262 -20.35 -4.41 7.37
N TYR A 263 -19.55 -5.38 7.77
CA TYR A 263 -18.93 -5.42 9.08
C TYR A 263 -17.45 -5.16 8.99
N PHE A 264 -16.99 -4.15 9.70
CA PHE A 264 -15.57 -3.85 9.89
C PHE A 264 -15.18 -4.28 11.29
N GLY A 265 -14.26 -5.22 11.40
CA GLY A 265 -13.74 -5.69 12.68
C GLY A 265 -12.88 -4.67 13.38
N LYS A 266 -12.31 -5.05 14.51
CA LYS A 266 -11.40 -4.23 15.30
C LYS A 266 -10.27 -3.65 14.45
N THR A 267 -10.01 -2.33 14.61
CA THR A 267 -9.00 -1.57 13.88
C THR A 267 -8.14 -0.79 14.86
N TYR A 268 -6.83 -0.92 14.80
CA TYR A 268 -5.93 -0.15 15.64
C TYR A 268 -5.71 1.26 15.08
N ALA A 269 -5.75 2.25 15.97
CA ALA A 269 -5.58 3.67 15.62
C ALA A 269 -4.14 4.15 15.73
N ASN A 270 -3.29 3.43 16.47
CA ASN A 270 -1.90 3.81 16.69
C ASN A 270 -0.92 2.62 16.53
N LEU A 271 0.36 2.96 16.42
CA LEU A 271 1.44 1.99 16.18
C LEU A 271 1.69 1.04 17.37
N GLN A 272 1.29 1.44 18.60
CA GLN A 272 1.51 0.66 19.82
C GLN A 272 0.36 -0.29 20.15
N GLU A 273 -0.67 -0.37 19.28
CA GLU A 273 -1.89 -1.17 19.49
C GLU A 273 -2.67 -0.81 20.78
N ALA A 274 -2.37 0.36 21.37
CA ALA A 274 -2.97 0.82 22.61
C ALA A 274 -4.36 1.46 22.40
N LEU A 275 -4.57 2.08 21.25
CA LEU A 275 -5.84 2.69 20.86
C LEU A 275 -6.44 1.90 19.70
N TYR A 276 -7.74 1.61 19.79
CA TYR A 276 -8.46 0.89 18.77
C TYR A 276 -9.92 1.31 18.68
N PHE A 277 -10.49 1.10 17.51
CA PHE A 277 -11.93 1.17 17.29
C PHE A 277 -12.51 -0.24 17.36
N ASN A 278 -13.63 -0.41 18.05
CA ASN A 278 -14.37 -1.68 18.05
C ASN A 278 -14.97 -1.93 16.66
N GLY A 279 -15.25 -3.19 16.38
CA GLY A 279 -15.97 -3.56 15.17
C GLY A 279 -17.38 -2.96 15.13
N HIS A 280 -17.85 -2.65 13.92
CA HIS A 280 -19.18 -2.08 13.68
C HIS A 280 -19.77 -2.56 12.36
N TRP A 281 -21.08 -2.47 12.23
CA TRP A 281 -21.83 -2.71 11.00
C TRP A 281 -22.20 -1.38 10.34
N GLU A 282 -22.18 -1.38 9.00
CA GLU A 282 -22.71 -0.31 8.14
C GLU A 282 -23.78 -0.87 7.21
#